data_26a3b2550e883eb3895186aa7fdc185b
#
_entry.id   26a3b2550e883eb3895186aa7fdc185b
#
_cell.length_a   1.000
_cell.length_b   1.000
_cell.length_c   1.000
_cell.angle_alpha   90.00
_cell.angle_beta   90.00
_cell.angle_gamma   90.00
#
_symmetry.space_group_name_H-M   'P 1'
#
loop_
_entity.id
_entity.type
_entity.pdbx_description
1 polymer ?
#
loop_
_entity_poly.entity_id
_entity_poly.type
_entity_poly.pdbx_seq_one_letter_code
_entity_poly.pdbx_strand_id
1 'polypeptide(L)'
;MNGDTFFDVDLHAMQRESAPLVVAVKRMKKFSRYGTVQIEDGRIQAFREKQPCDEGLINGGIYLVNRTILEDYPKDKFSFENEILETKTAEIKMAAVESEGYFIDIGIPEDYAAAQETMKERAPINKAAFFDRDGTINVDIHYLHRPEDLQFIAGMPEFIRKWNDWGYKVIVVTNQAGIARGYYGEKEMRALHRYMNERLAEYGAHIDAFYYCPHHPEITGPCHCRKPEPGMIEDAIREFDLDPAQCILFGDKLWDVEAGEKCGICSIQVNGIE
;
A
#
# COMPACT_ATOMS: atom_id res chain seq x y z
N MET A 1 10.18 -9.62 8.55
CA MET A 1 11.07 -8.68 7.83
C MET A 1 11.92 -7.96 8.87
N ASN A 2 13.21 -7.86 8.63
CA ASN A 2 14.10 -7.08 9.47
C ASN A 2 13.77 -5.59 9.33
N GLY A 3 13.91 -4.82 10.41
CA GLY A 3 13.50 -3.42 10.46
C GLY A 3 14.50 -2.43 9.83
N ASP A 4 15.70 -2.89 9.50
CA ASP A 4 16.82 -2.15 8.96
C ASP A 4 17.28 -2.59 7.56
N THR A 5 16.48 -3.43 6.91
CA THR A 5 16.79 -4.00 5.59
C THR A 5 15.69 -3.67 4.59
N PHE A 6 16.07 -3.14 3.43
CA PHE A 6 15.22 -3.09 2.25
C PHE A 6 15.71 -4.12 1.23
N PHE A 7 14.79 -4.95 0.75
CA PHE A 7 15.08 -5.92 -0.30
C PHE A 7 13.88 -6.03 -1.26
N ASP A 8 14.14 -5.74 -2.51
CA ASP A 8 13.15 -5.88 -3.59
C ASP A 8 13.05 -7.36 -3.99
N VAL A 9 11.97 -8.01 -3.57
CA VAL A 9 11.74 -9.44 -3.77
C VAL A 9 10.32 -9.71 -4.28
N ASP A 10 10.19 -10.67 -5.20
CA ASP A 10 8.89 -11.16 -5.66
C ASP A 10 8.20 -11.98 -4.55
N LEU A 11 7.29 -11.35 -3.81
CA LEU A 11 6.51 -12.01 -2.76
C LEU A 11 5.61 -13.13 -3.31
N HIS A 12 5.15 -13.02 -4.56
CA HIS A 12 4.38 -14.10 -5.19
C HIS A 12 5.26 -15.32 -5.48
N ALA A 13 6.54 -15.11 -5.80
CA ALA A 13 7.48 -16.24 -5.92
C ALA A 13 7.63 -16.95 -4.57
N MET A 14 7.75 -16.21 -3.46
CA MET A 14 7.80 -16.79 -2.12
C MET A 14 6.50 -17.55 -1.76
N GLN A 15 5.34 -17.03 -2.14
CA GLN A 15 4.04 -17.69 -1.89
C GLN A 15 3.84 -18.99 -2.68
N ARG A 16 4.52 -19.17 -3.82
CA ARG A 16 4.45 -20.41 -4.61
C ARG A 16 5.21 -21.55 -3.96
N GLU A 17 6.12 -21.26 -3.04
CA GLU A 17 6.85 -22.27 -2.31
C GLU A 17 5.96 -23.01 -1.30
N SER A 18 6.04 -24.35 -1.28
CA SER A 18 5.24 -25.19 -0.39
C SER A 18 5.88 -25.43 0.99
N ALA A 19 6.98 -24.74 1.30
CA ALA A 19 7.68 -24.88 2.57
C ALA A 19 6.98 -24.04 3.67
N PRO A 20 6.94 -24.51 4.91
CA PRO A 20 6.37 -23.76 6.03
C PRO A 20 7.18 -22.51 6.40
N LEU A 21 8.43 -22.41 5.95
CA LEU A 21 9.28 -21.24 6.08
C LEU A 21 10.00 -20.98 4.76
N VAL A 22 9.86 -19.79 4.20
CA VAL A 22 10.54 -19.35 2.99
C VAL A 22 11.38 -18.13 3.29
N VAL A 23 12.63 -18.16 2.86
CA VAL A 23 13.60 -17.09 3.09
C VAL A 23 13.98 -16.46 1.75
N ALA A 24 13.87 -15.15 1.64
CA ALA A 24 14.45 -14.43 0.52
C ALA A 24 15.96 -14.36 0.67
N VAL A 25 16.69 -14.76 -0.38
CA VAL A 25 18.15 -14.75 -0.39
C VAL A 25 18.69 -13.90 -1.54
N LYS A 26 19.85 -13.26 -1.31
CA LYS A 26 20.52 -12.40 -2.28
C LYS A 26 21.90 -12.94 -2.57
N ARG A 27 22.24 -13.05 -3.87
CA ARG A 27 23.63 -13.33 -4.28
C ARG A 27 24.48 -12.09 -4.16
N MET A 28 25.55 -12.19 -3.40
CA MET A 28 26.51 -11.10 -3.19
C MET A 28 27.94 -11.53 -3.50
N LYS A 29 28.76 -10.54 -3.87
CA LYS A 29 30.20 -10.72 -4.13
C LYS A 29 31.01 -9.84 -3.20
N LYS A 30 32.17 -10.36 -2.76
CA LYS A 30 33.18 -9.64 -1.95
C LYS A 30 32.59 -8.97 -0.72
N PHE A 31 32.03 -9.74 0.17
CA PHE A 31 31.43 -9.25 1.41
C PHE A 31 32.04 -9.94 2.64
N SER A 32 31.88 -9.31 3.80
CA SER A 32 32.36 -9.84 5.10
C SER A 32 31.34 -9.62 6.23
N ARG A 33 30.28 -8.86 5.98
CA ARG A 33 29.32 -8.43 7.01
C ARG A 33 28.12 -9.35 7.18
N TYR A 34 27.90 -10.22 6.21
CA TYR A 34 26.74 -11.10 6.18
C TYR A 34 27.13 -12.57 6.36
N GLY A 35 26.28 -13.31 7.04
CA GLY A 35 26.35 -14.76 7.05
C GLY A 35 25.87 -15.33 5.71
N THR A 36 26.38 -16.50 5.33
CA THR A 36 25.97 -17.17 4.10
C THR A 36 24.93 -18.24 4.34
N VAL A 37 24.05 -18.44 3.33
CA VAL A 37 23.02 -19.47 3.33
C VAL A 37 23.45 -20.60 2.39
N GLN A 38 23.52 -21.81 2.91
CA GLN A 38 23.79 -23.01 2.10
C GLN A 38 22.47 -23.61 1.62
N ILE A 39 22.37 -23.80 0.30
CA ILE A 39 21.15 -24.30 -0.35
C ILE A 39 21.55 -25.54 -1.16
N GLU A 40 20.75 -26.59 -1.04
CA GLU A 40 20.83 -27.80 -1.85
C GLU A 40 19.41 -28.17 -2.29
N ASP A 41 19.21 -28.37 -3.58
CA ASP A 41 17.90 -28.69 -4.19
C ASP A 41 16.77 -27.72 -3.78
N GLY A 42 17.08 -26.42 -3.75
CA GLY A 42 16.12 -25.37 -3.37
C GLY A 42 15.79 -25.29 -1.88
N ARG A 43 16.46 -26.09 -1.05
CA ARG A 43 16.26 -26.12 0.41
C ARG A 43 17.46 -25.58 1.15
N ILE A 44 17.19 -24.80 2.20
CA ILE A 44 18.21 -24.32 3.09
C ILE A 44 18.69 -25.47 3.98
N GLN A 45 19.99 -25.73 3.95
CA GLN A 45 20.67 -26.73 4.76
C GLN A 45 21.32 -26.12 6.00
N ALA A 46 21.90 -24.93 5.86
CA ALA A 46 22.57 -24.24 6.96
C ALA A 46 22.66 -22.75 6.73
N PHE A 47 22.69 -22.02 7.84
CA PHE A 47 23.15 -20.64 7.91
C PHE A 47 24.55 -20.65 8.50
N ARG A 48 25.49 -19.91 7.91
CA ARG A 48 26.87 -19.78 8.38
C ARG A 48 27.15 -18.39 8.91
N GLU A 49 27.96 -18.32 9.92
CA GLU A 49 28.39 -17.05 10.52
C GLU A 49 29.07 -16.12 9.51
N LYS A 50 29.09 -14.83 9.88
CA LYS A 50 29.73 -13.75 9.10
C LYS A 50 31.22 -14.00 8.96
N GLN A 51 31.69 -14.08 7.71
CA GLN A 51 33.11 -14.20 7.36
C GLN A 51 33.36 -13.61 5.97
N PRO A 52 34.62 -13.23 5.66
CA PRO A 52 34.96 -12.79 4.32
C PRO A 52 34.61 -13.87 3.29
N CYS A 53 33.88 -13.48 2.24
CA CYS A 53 33.41 -14.39 1.20
C CYS A 53 33.53 -13.71 -0.17
N ASP A 54 34.09 -14.41 -1.16
CA ASP A 54 34.24 -13.88 -2.51
C ASP A 54 32.90 -13.88 -3.26
N GLU A 55 32.07 -14.90 -3.05
CA GLU A 55 30.72 -14.98 -3.59
C GLU A 55 29.88 -15.94 -2.75
N GLY A 56 28.62 -15.56 -2.46
CA GLY A 56 27.69 -16.39 -1.69
C GLY A 56 26.27 -15.83 -1.65
N LEU A 57 25.35 -16.69 -1.22
CA LEU A 57 23.98 -16.28 -0.93
C LEU A 57 23.90 -15.82 0.52
N ILE A 58 23.33 -14.63 0.73
CA ILE A 58 23.08 -14.09 2.07
C ILE A 58 21.58 -14.15 2.40
N ASN A 59 21.26 -14.14 3.69
CA ASN A 59 19.91 -13.95 4.19
C ASN A 59 19.46 -12.51 3.91
N GLY A 60 18.39 -12.35 3.11
CA GLY A 60 17.86 -11.06 2.71
C GLY A 60 16.92 -10.39 3.74
N GLY A 61 16.72 -11.00 4.90
CA GLY A 61 15.91 -10.41 5.98
C GLY A 61 14.40 -10.40 5.74
N ILE A 62 13.91 -11.04 4.69
CA ILE A 62 12.49 -11.19 4.38
C ILE A 62 12.09 -12.67 4.46
N TYR A 63 11.03 -12.94 5.22
CA TYR A 63 10.58 -14.29 5.51
C TYR A 63 9.08 -14.44 5.28
N LEU A 64 8.66 -15.54 4.66
CA LEU A 64 7.28 -16.01 4.67
C LEU A 64 7.19 -17.18 5.64
N VAL A 65 6.43 -17.02 6.73
CA VAL A 65 6.39 -17.96 7.85
C VAL A 65 4.97 -18.47 8.02
N ASN A 66 4.80 -19.79 8.02
CA ASN A 66 3.55 -20.36 8.48
C ASN A 66 3.44 -20.16 10.00
N ARG A 67 2.35 -19.57 10.45
CA ARG A 67 2.15 -19.22 11.87
C ARG A 67 2.28 -20.45 12.81
N THR A 68 1.99 -21.65 12.31
CA THR A 68 2.09 -22.88 13.10
C THR A 68 3.50 -23.16 13.62
N ILE A 69 4.54 -22.57 13.01
CA ILE A 69 5.93 -22.68 13.52
C ILE A 69 6.08 -21.98 14.87
N LEU A 70 5.26 -20.97 15.14
CA LEU A 70 5.37 -20.09 16.31
C LEU A 70 4.22 -20.27 17.33
N GLU A 71 3.17 -21.02 16.98
CA GLU A 71 1.98 -21.17 17.85
C GLU A 71 2.31 -21.68 19.26
N ASP A 72 3.24 -22.63 19.37
CA ASP A 72 3.64 -23.23 20.66
C ASP A 72 5.08 -22.86 21.05
N TYR A 73 5.60 -21.73 20.54
CA TYR A 73 6.97 -21.33 20.87
C TYR A 73 7.06 -20.89 22.32
N PRO A 74 7.97 -21.47 23.15
CA PRO A 74 7.89 -21.37 24.61
C PRO A 74 8.36 -20.02 25.19
N LYS A 75 8.70 -19.04 24.35
CA LYS A 75 9.26 -17.76 24.78
C LYS A 75 8.50 -16.58 24.18
N ASP A 76 8.19 -15.57 24.98
CA ASP A 76 7.62 -14.29 24.54
C ASP A 76 8.64 -13.40 23.79
N LYS A 77 9.93 -13.59 24.08
CA LYS A 77 11.04 -12.88 23.40
C LYS A 77 12.12 -13.88 22.99
N PHE A 78 12.45 -13.88 21.71
CA PHE A 78 13.49 -14.75 21.14
C PHE A 78 14.09 -14.13 19.89
N SER A 79 15.27 -14.59 19.47
CA SER A 79 15.86 -14.25 18.19
C SER A 79 15.36 -15.23 17.13
N PHE A 80 14.58 -14.71 16.18
CA PHE A 80 14.08 -15.55 15.07
C PHE A 80 15.23 -16.14 14.26
N GLU A 81 16.29 -15.38 14.01
CA GLU A 81 17.46 -15.83 13.29
C GLU A 81 18.20 -16.95 14.06
N ASN A 82 18.62 -16.67 15.27
CA ASN A 82 19.46 -17.62 16.02
C ASN A 82 18.67 -18.84 16.49
N GLU A 83 17.42 -18.66 16.94
CA GLU A 83 16.68 -19.74 17.58
C GLU A 83 15.76 -20.51 16.62
N ILE A 84 15.43 -19.96 15.46
CA ILE A 84 14.62 -20.64 14.44
C ILE A 84 15.45 -20.95 13.20
N LEU A 85 16.04 -19.93 12.56
CA LEU A 85 16.73 -20.15 11.28
C LEU A 85 17.98 -21.01 11.44
N GLU A 86 18.87 -20.66 12.38
CA GLU A 86 20.15 -21.36 12.51
C GLU A 86 20.03 -22.76 13.15
N THR A 87 19.10 -22.91 14.13
CA THR A 87 19.05 -24.14 14.91
C THR A 87 18.05 -25.17 14.40
N LYS A 88 17.04 -24.75 13.62
CA LYS A 88 15.92 -25.63 13.24
C LYS A 88 15.89 -26.03 11.77
N THR A 89 16.99 -25.86 11.05
CA THR A 89 17.10 -26.30 9.64
C THR A 89 16.85 -27.79 9.44
N ALA A 90 17.17 -28.63 10.43
CA ALA A 90 16.91 -30.08 10.40
C ALA A 90 15.44 -30.42 10.73
N GLU A 91 14.76 -29.58 11.52
CA GLU A 91 13.40 -29.84 12.00
C GLU A 91 12.33 -29.18 11.09
N ILE A 92 12.63 -27.99 10.58
CA ILE A 92 11.72 -27.18 9.76
C ILE A 92 12.22 -27.16 8.31
N LYS A 93 11.37 -27.62 7.39
CA LYS A 93 11.66 -27.49 5.97
C LYS A 93 11.68 -26.01 5.58
N MET A 94 12.85 -25.51 5.18
CA MET A 94 13.04 -24.12 4.75
C MET A 94 13.36 -24.09 3.25
N ALA A 95 12.60 -23.30 2.49
CA ALA A 95 12.91 -22.99 1.10
C ALA A 95 13.59 -21.64 0.97
N ALA A 96 14.37 -21.48 -0.10
CA ALA A 96 14.99 -20.22 -0.44
C ALA A 96 14.45 -19.70 -1.77
N VAL A 97 14.16 -18.41 -1.82
CA VAL A 97 13.85 -17.70 -3.06
C VAL A 97 14.94 -16.65 -3.30
N GLU A 98 15.75 -16.89 -4.35
CA GLU A 98 16.81 -15.97 -4.75
C GLU A 98 16.19 -14.80 -5.53
N SER A 99 16.57 -13.57 -5.19
CA SER A 99 16.17 -12.36 -5.92
C SER A 99 17.40 -11.55 -6.32
N GLU A 100 17.38 -11.09 -7.57
CA GLU A 100 18.36 -10.13 -8.11
C GLU A 100 17.99 -8.68 -7.77
N GLY A 101 16.82 -8.44 -7.12
CA GLY A 101 16.33 -7.13 -6.75
C GLY A 101 17.31 -6.32 -5.90
N TYR A 102 17.05 -5.04 -5.79
CA TYR A 102 17.89 -4.15 -4.98
C TYR A 102 17.87 -4.56 -3.51
N PHE A 103 19.03 -4.56 -2.89
CA PHE A 103 19.22 -4.88 -1.47
C PHE A 103 20.07 -3.82 -0.80
N ILE A 104 19.62 -3.33 0.34
CA ILE A 104 20.41 -2.48 1.23
C ILE A 104 20.05 -2.73 2.69
N ASP A 105 21.06 -2.81 3.52
CA ASP A 105 20.97 -2.93 4.98
C ASP A 105 21.55 -1.65 5.58
N ILE A 106 20.69 -0.89 6.27
CA ILE A 106 21.03 0.43 6.84
C ILE A 106 21.61 0.34 8.26
N GLY A 107 22.08 -0.83 8.68
CA GLY A 107 22.65 -1.06 10.02
C GLY A 107 23.97 -0.30 10.31
N ILE A 108 24.55 0.40 9.32
CA ILE A 108 25.70 1.29 9.51
C ILE A 108 25.48 2.67 8.87
N PRO A 109 26.13 3.73 9.42
CA PRO A 109 25.92 5.11 8.94
C PRO A 109 26.19 5.33 7.45
N GLU A 110 27.19 4.67 6.90
CA GLU A 110 27.58 4.77 5.49
C GLU A 110 26.49 4.22 4.57
N ASP A 111 25.91 3.05 4.89
CA ASP A 111 24.84 2.44 4.13
C ASP A 111 23.53 3.22 4.30
N TYR A 112 23.29 3.79 5.49
CA TYR A 112 22.16 4.69 5.72
C TYR A 112 22.23 5.94 4.83
N ALA A 113 23.42 6.57 4.74
CA ALA A 113 23.64 7.72 3.85
C ALA A 113 23.46 7.34 2.36
N ALA A 114 24.00 6.20 1.94
CA ALA A 114 23.83 5.69 0.59
C ALA A 114 22.37 5.37 0.29
N ALA A 115 21.62 4.80 1.26
CA ALA A 115 20.20 4.52 1.13
C ALA A 115 19.37 5.78 0.87
N GLN A 116 19.69 6.89 1.55
CA GLN A 116 18.96 8.16 1.36
C GLN A 116 19.04 8.68 -0.07
N GLU A 117 20.15 8.49 -0.76
CA GLU A 117 20.29 8.89 -2.17
C GLU A 117 19.62 7.86 -3.10
N THR A 118 19.94 6.58 -2.95
CA THR A 118 19.41 5.53 -3.85
C THR A 118 17.92 5.30 -3.68
N MET A 119 17.35 5.53 -2.49
CA MET A 119 15.91 5.41 -2.26
C MET A 119 15.11 6.56 -2.86
N LYS A 120 15.69 7.76 -2.99
CA LYS A 120 15.03 8.86 -3.72
C LYS A 120 14.78 8.50 -5.18
N GLU A 121 15.74 7.83 -5.82
CA GLU A 121 15.61 7.39 -7.21
C GLU A 121 14.68 6.16 -7.37
N ARG A 122 14.48 5.41 -6.30
CA ARG A 122 13.68 4.18 -6.25
C ARG A 122 12.38 4.34 -5.47
N ALA A 123 12.16 5.49 -4.84
CA ALA A 123 10.88 5.79 -4.21
C ALA A 123 9.77 5.48 -5.22
N PRO A 124 8.77 4.68 -4.87
CA PRO A 124 7.64 4.49 -5.76
C PRO A 124 7.16 5.87 -6.17
N ILE A 125 6.99 6.09 -7.46
CA ILE A 125 6.34 7.30 -7.95
C ILE A 125 5.04 7.39 -7.18
N ASN A 126 4.93 8.41 -6.32
CA ASN A 126 3.76 8.59 -5.48
C ASN A 126 2.62 9.05 -6.37
N LYS A 127 1.82 8.11 -6.82
CA LYS A 127 0.74 8.28 -7.79
C LYS A 127 -0.60 7.90 -7.17
N ALA A 128 -1.65 8.62 -7.54
CA ALA A 128 -2.99 8.37 -7.06
C ALA A 128 -4.03 8.39 -8.17
N ALA A 129 -5.04 7.55 -8.01
CA ALA A 129 -6.31 7.67 -8.71
C ALA A 129 -7.33 8.31 -7.75
N PHE A 130 -7.72 9.53 -8.07
CA PHE A 130 -8.73 10.25 -7.33
C PHE A 130 -10.12 9.94 -7.88
N PHE A 131 -11.08 9.80 -7.00
CA PHE A 131 -12.47 9.56 -7.37
C PHE A 131 -13.40 10.53 -6.64
N ASP A 132 -14.39 11.09 -7.35
CA ASP A 132 -15.59 11.55 -6.64
C ASP A 132 -16.34 10.34 -6.10
N ARG A 133 -17.22 10.55 -5.13
CA ARG A 133 -17.98 9.49 -4.49
C ARG A 133 -19.34 9.29 -5.18
N ASP A 134 -20.23 10.27 -5.05
CA ASP A 134 -21.63 10.17 -5.43
C ASP A 134 -21.81 10.40 -6.95
N GLY A 135 -22.31 9.42 -7.69
CA GLY A 135 -22.39 9.45 -9.15
C GLY A 135 -21.13 8.93 -9.87
N THR A 136 -20.07 8.60 -9.12
CA THR A 136 -18.83 8.04 -9.64
C THR A 136 -18.55 6.66 -9.06
N ILE A 137 -18.40 6.52 -7.74
CA ILE A 137 -18.21 5.21 -7.07
C ILE A 137 -19.56 4.55 -6.79
N ASN A 138 -20.50 5.31 -6.25
CA ASN A 138 -21.84 4.82 -5.93
C ASN A 138 -22.92 5.62 -6.66
N VAL A 139 -24.08 5.01 -6.78
CA VAL A 139 -25.27 5.67 -7.32
C VAL A 139 -25.57 6.91 -6.47
N ASP A 140 -25.79 8.05 -7.13
CA ASP A 140 -26.19 9.29 -6.46
C ASP A 140 -27.68 9.25 -6.13
N ILE A 141 -27.98 9.10 -4.83
CA ILE A 141 -29.37 9.14 -4.32
C ILE A 141 -29.69 10.44 -3.57
N HIS A 142 -28.83 11.45 -3.75
CA HIS A 142 -28.85 12.70 -3.01
C HIS A 142 -28.67 12.54 -1.50
N TYR A 143 -27.53 12.99 -1.00
CA TYR A 143 -27.17 12.96 0.43
C TYR A 143 -27.07 11.57 1.04
N LEU A 144 -26.49 10.60 0.31
CA LEU A 144 -26.20 9.26 0.81
C LEU A 144 -25.35 9.35 2.10
N HIS A 145 -25.90 8.81 3.21
CA HIS A 145 -25.24 8.80 4.52
C HIS A 145 -25.48 7.51 5.32
N ARG A 146 -26.44 6.66 4.90
CA ARG A 146 -26.72 5.40 5.57
C ARG A 146 -26.09 4.23 4.83
N PRO A 147 -25.39 3.33 5.53
CA PRO A 147 -24.75 2.17 4.92
C PRO A 147 -25.68 1.28 4.11
N GLU A 148 -26.91 1.08 4.58
CA GLU A 148 -27.92 0.24 3.92
C GLU A 148 -28.40 0.75 2.56
N ASP A 149 -28.21 2.05 2.30
CA ASP A 149 -28.61 2.68 1.04
C ASP A 149 -27.43 2.68 0.01
N LEU A 150 -26.24 2.17 0.39
CA LEU A 150 -25.08 2.14 -0.49
C LEU A 150 -25.28 1.16 -1.64
N GLN A 151 -25.22 1.67 -2.86
CA GLN A 151 -25.20 0.88 -4.08
C GLN A 151 -24.01 1.33 -4.94
N PHE A 152 -23.05 0.44 -5.17
CA PHE A 152 -21.96 0.72 -6.10
C PHE A 152 -22.47 0.79 -7.55
N ILE A 153 -21.85 1.66 -8.34
CA ILE A 153 -22.01 1.64 -9.79
C ILE A 153 -21.40 0.34 -10.33
N ALA A 154 -22.10 -0.29 -11.25
CA ALA A 154 -21.71 -1.59 -11.81
C ALA A 154 -20.27 -1.56 -12.38
N GLY A 155 -19.42 -2.49 -11.98
CA GLY A 155 -18.03 -2.60 -12.39
C GLY A 155 -17.05 -1.65 -11.67
N MET A 156 -17.55 -0.74 -10.83
CA MET A 156 -16.68 0.21 -10.12
C MET A 156 -15.78 -0.45 -9.06
N PRO A 157 -16.22 -1.42 -8.25
CA PRO A 157 -15.34 -2.14 -7.35
C PRO A 157 -14.16 -2.81 -8.07
N GLU A 158 -14.40 -3.47 -9.20
CA GLU A 158 -13.37 -4.09 -10.03
C GLU A 158 -12.45 -3.06 -10.70
N PHE A 159 -13.00 -1.89 -11.04
CA PHE A 159 -12.22 -0.78 -11.59
C PHE A 159 -11.27 -0.20 -10.53
N ILE A 160 -11.75 0.02 -9.30
CA ILE A 160 -10.92 0.46 -8.16
C ILE A 160 -9.82 -0.57 -7.89
N ARG A 161 -10.15 -1.86 -7.87
CA ARG A 161 -9.17 -2.93 -7.69
C ARG A 161 -8.02 -2.84 -8.70
N LYS A 162 -8.30 -2.57 -9.98
CA LYS A 162 -7.23 -2.41 -10.99
C LYS A 162 -6.26 -1.29 -10.63
N TRP A 163 -6.73 -0.16 -10.10
CA TRP A 163 -5.87 0.93 -9.66
C TRP A 163 -5.02 0.51 -8.46
N ASN A 164 -5.59 -0.22 -7.49
CA ASN A 164 -4.83 -0.79 -6.39
C ASN A 164 -3.76 -1.76 -6.91
N ASP A 165 -4.11 -2.69 -7.83
CA ASP A 165 -3.20 -3.68 -8.42
C ASP A 165 -2.05 -3.01 -9.21
N TRP A 166 -2.29 -1.84 -9.81
CA TRP A 166 -1.27 -1.03 -10.49
C TRP A 166 -0.42 -0.17 -9.56
N GLY A 167 -0.65 -0.28 -8.24
CA GLY A 167 0.11 0.42 -7.21
C GLY A 167 -0.23 1.89 -7.06
N TYR A 168 -1.41 2.32 -7.55
CA TYR A 168 -1.95 3.65 -7.27
C TYR A 168 -2.58 3.69 -5.88
N LYS A 169 -2.39 4.80 -5.17
CA LYS A 169 -3.29 5.11 -4.05
C LYS A 169 -4.65 5.47 -4.61
N VAL A 170 -5.70 4.89 -4.04
CA VAL A 170 -7.07 5.24 -4.38
C VAL A 170 -7.60 6.23 -3.34
N ILE A 171 -7.91 7.43 -3.78
CA ILE A 171 -8.29 8.54 -2.90
C ILE A 171 -9.66 9.10 -3.31
N VAL A 172 -10.57 9.21 -2.36
CA VAL A 172 -11.87 9.83 -2.58
C VAL A 172 -11.85 11.29 -2.20
N VAL A 173 -12.37 12.15 -3.08
CA VAL A 173 -12.54 13.59 -2.87
C VAL A 173 -14.01 13.98 -3.13
N THR A 174 -14.79 14.28 -2.09
CA THR A 174 -16.25 14.39 -2.21
C THR A 174 -16.84 15.63 -1.53
N ASN A 175 -17.83 16.27 -2.18
CA ASN A 175 -18.60 17.38 -1.64
C ASN A 175 -19.77 16.85 -0.81
N GLN A 176 -19.73 17.04 0.52
CA GLN A 176 -20.73 16.51 1.46
C GLN A 176 -21.57 17.65 2.10
N ALA A 177 -22.26 18.42 1.26
CA ALA A 177 -23.08 19.55 1.68
C ALA A 177 -24.27 19.19 2.60
N GLY A 178 -24.64 17.91 2.68
CA GLY A 178 -25.65 17.42 3.61
C GLY A 178 -25.30 17.70 5.07
N ILE A 179 -24.01 17.78 5.40
CA ILE A 179 -23.50 18.13 6.73
C ILE A 179 -23.88 19.59 7.05
N ALA A 180 -23.56 20.56 6.16
CA ALA A 180 -23.95 21.95 6.35
C ALA A 180 -25.47 22.15 6.42
N ARG A 181 -26.23 21.30 5.73
CA ARG A 181 -27.70 21.33 5.74
C ARG A 181 -28.31 20.64 6.97
N GLY A 182 -27.50 19.98 7.81
CA GLY A 182 -27.99 19.29 9.00
C GLY A 182 -28.74 17.99 8.71
N TYR A 183 -28.58 17.39 7.53
CA TYR A 183 -29.25 16.13 7.17
C TYR A 183 -28.59 14.93 7.84
N TYR A 184 -27.27 15.01 8.07
CA TYR A 184 -26.45 14.03 8.79
C TYR A 184 -25.17 14.72 9.28
N GLY A 185 -24.47 14.08 10.20
CA GLY A 185 -23.21 14.57 10.73
C GLY A 185 -21.98 13.85 10.15
N GLU A 186 -20.79 14.31 10.52
CA GLU A 186 -19.53 13.67 10.12
C GLU A 186 -19.42 12.23 10.61
N LYS A 187 -20.03 11.91 11.76
CA LYS A 187 -19.99 10.57 12.33
C LYS A 187 -20.66 9.55 11.41
N GLU A 188 -21.85 9.88 10.91
CA GLU A 188 -22.61 9.06 9.98
C GLU A 188 -21.88 8.92 8.64
N MET A 189 -21.36 10.03 8.10
CA MET A 189 -20.57 10.00 6.88
C MET A 189 -19.32 9.12 7.02
N ARG A 190 -18.57 9.26 8.11
CA ARG A 190 -17.37 8.41 8.36
C ARG A 190 -17.74 6.94 8.57
N ALA A 191 -18.91 6.65 9.13
CA ALA A 191 -19.42 5.28 9.24
C ALA A 191 -19.70 4.69 7.85
N LEU A 192 -20.33 5.47 6.94
CA LEU A 192 -20.54 5.07 5.56
C LEU A 192 -19.20 4.83 4.83
N HIS A 193 -18.20 5.70 4.98
CA HIS A 193 -16.88 5.51 4.34
C HIS A 193 -16.18 4.22 4.80
N ARG A 194 -16.27 3.87 6.09
CA ARG A 194 -15.75 2.58 6.58
C ARG A 194 -16.50 1.41 5.96
N TYR A 195 -17.83 1.49 5.93
CA TYR A 195 -18.65 0.46 5.31
C TYR A 195 -18.36 0.29 3.83
N MET A 196 -18.12 1.39 3.07
CA MET A 196 -17.70 1.32 1.67
C MET A 196 -16.41 0.49 1.52
N ASN A 197 -15.40 0.71 2.38
CA ASN A 197 -14.16 -0.06 2.35
C ASN A 197 -14.37 -1.54 2.73
N GLU A 198 -15.23 -1.83 3.70
CA GLU A 198 -15.61 -3.20 4.05
C GLU A 198 -16.26 -3.92 2.86
N ARG A 199 -17.15 -3.23 2.14
CA ARG A 199 -17.80 -3.78 0.94
C ARG A 199 -16.84 -3.91 -0.24
N LEU A 200 -15.91 -2.96 -0.46
CA LEU A 200 -14.90 -3.03 -1.51
C LEU A 200 -13.91 -4.18 -1.27
N ALA A 201 -13.60 -4.50 -0.01
CA ALA A 201 -12.73 -5.62 0.34
C ALA A 201 -13.25 -6.97 -0.17
N GLU A 202 -14.57 -7.15 -0.33
CA GLU A 202 -15.19 -8.34 -0.91
C GLU A 202 -14.77 -8.55 -2.38
N TYR A 203 -14.37 -7.46 -3.06
CA TYR A 203 -13.85 -7.45 -4.44
C TYR A 203 -12.33 -7.41 -4.51
N GLY A 204 -11.65 -7.43 -3.36
CA GLY A 204 -10.19 -7.23 -3.27
C GLY A 204 -9.76 -5.80 -3.57
N ALA A 205 -10.68 -4.83 -3.43
CA ALA A 205 -10.45 -3.40 -3.64
C ALA A 205 -10.42 -2.64 -2.31
N HIS A 206 -9.77 -1.46 -2.30
CA HIS A 206 -9.78 -0.57 -1.14
C HIS A 206 -9.61 0.89 -1.54
N ILE A 207 -10.01 1.79 -0.65
CA ILE A 207 -9.74 3.22 -0.71
C ILE A 207 -8.75 3.56 0.39
N ASP A 208 -7.62 4.20 0.03
CA ASP A 208 -6.56 4.57 0.98
C ASP A 208 -6.95 5.76 1.85
N ALA A 209 -7.65 6.74 1.28
CA ALA A 209 -8.07 7.94 2.02
C ALA A 209 -9.38 8.53 1.49
N PHE A 210 -10.10 9.22 2.39
CA PHE A 210 -11.29 9.98 2.07
C PHE A 210 -11.10 11.45 2.50
N TYR A 211 -11.17 12.36 1.53
CA TYR A 211 -11.26 13.80 1.75
C TYR A 211 -12.67 14.27 1.43
N TYR A 212 -13.22 15.13 2.26
CA TYR A 212 -14.59 15.63 2.08
C TYR A 212 -14.70 17.09 2.44
N CYS A 213 -15.59 17.79 1.76
CA CYS A 213 -15.97 19.14 2.09
C CYS A 213 -17.36 19.16 2.75
N PRO A 214 -17.47 19.52 4.03
CA PRO A 214 -18.76 19.57 4.72
C PRO A 214 -19.54 20.86 4.45
N HIS A 215 -19.00 21.80 3.69
CA HIS A 215 -19.51 23.17 3.55
C HIS A 215 -20.53 23.29 2.41
N HIS A 216 -21.40 24.32 2.53
CA HIS A 216 -22.28 24.78 1.48
C HIS A 216 -22.17 26.29 1.33
N PRO A 217 -21.97 26.86 0.12
CA PRO A 217 -21.70 28.28 -0.06
C PRO A 217 -22.74 29.21 0.56
N GLU A 218 -24.04 28.87 0.47
CA GLU A 218 -25.13 29.66 1.01
C GLU A 218 -25.35 29.55 2.53
N ILE A 219 -24.72 28.51 3.18
CA ILE A 219 -24.93 28.25 4.62
C ILE A 219 -23.69 28.59 5.42
N THR A 220 -22.54 28.11 4.95
CA THR A 220 -21.25 28.21 5.66
C THR A 220 -20.30 29.22 4.98
N GLY A 221 -20.69 29.81 3.86
CA GLY A 221 -19.84 30.65 3.03
C GLY A 221 -18.89 29.86 2.12
N PRO A 222 -18.09 30.57 1.30
CA PRO A 222 -17.10 29.95 0.43
C PRO A 222 -15.99 29.28 1.25
N CYS A 223 -15.41 28.21 0.70
CA CYS A 223 -14.29 27.50 1.31
C CYS A 223 -13.34 26.99 0.23
N HIS A 224 -12.09 26.71 0.60
CA HIS A 224 -11.07 26.19 -0.31
C HIS A 224 -11.21 24.69 -0.61
N CYS A 225 -11.92 23.92 0.23
CA CYS A 225 -12.06 22.49 0.07
C CYS A 225 -13.17 22.04 -0.88
N ARG A 226 -14.17 22.91 -1.16
CA ARG A 226 -15.32 22.49 -1.99
C ARG A 226 -15.00 22.55 -3.48
N LYS A 227 -15.05 21.40 -4.17
CA LYS A 227 -14.93 21.35 -5.63
C LYS A 227 -15.93 22.32 -6.29
N PRO A 228 -15.51 23.18 -7.23
CA PRO A 228 -14.28 23.10 -8.02
C PRO A 228 -13.02 23.69 -7.36
N GLU A 229 -13.04 24.04 -6.08
CA GLU A 229 -11.81 24.45 -5.41
C GLU A 229 -10.92 23.22 -5.12
N PRO A 230 -9.56 23.36 -5.22
CA PRO A 230 -8.63 22.24 -5.25
C PRO A 230 -8.24 21.70 -3.87
N GLY A 231 -8.65 22.32 -2.76
CA GLY A 231 -8.06 22.12 -1.44
C GLY A 231 -8.04 20.67 -0.96
N MET A 232 -9.06 19.87 -1.24
CA MET A 232 -9.03 18.42 -0.87
C MET A 232 -7.95 17.65 -1.61
N ILE A 233 -7.71 18.00 -2.88
CA ILE A 233 -6.70 17.36 -3.72
C ILE A 233 -5.31 17.79 -3.29
N GLU A 234 -5.13 19.10 -3.02
CA GLU A 234 -3.86 19.67 -2.51
C GLU A 234 -3.48 19.06 -1.16
N ASP A 235 -4.44 18.84 -0.27
CA ASP A 235 -4.21 18.19 1.02
C ASP A 235 -3.73 16.75 0.82
N ALA A 236 -4.35 16.00 -0.10
CA ALA A 236 -3.94 14.64 -0.43
C ALA A 236 -2.54 14.59 -1.08
N ILE A 237 -2.26 15.51 -2.02
CA ILE A 237 -0.93 15.63 -2.66
C ILE A 237 0.14 15.83 -1.58
N ARG A 238 -0.09 16.72 -0.63
CA ARG A 238 0.85 17.02 0.45
C ARG A 238 1.00 15.85 1.43
N GLU A 239 -0.11 15.21 1.84
CA GLU A 239 -0.10 14.12 2.82
C GLU A 239 0.62 12.87 2.29
N PHE A 240 0.43 12.54 1.02
CA PHE A 240 0.99 11.34 0.40
C PHE A 240 2.20 11.62 -0.49
N ASP A 241 2.70 12.87 -0.51
CA ASP A 241 3.84 13.31 -1.34
C ASP A 241 3.66 12.89 -2.81
N LEU A 242 2.46 13.16 -3.38
CA LEU A 242 2.10 12.72 -4.72
C LEU A 242 2.73 13.60 -5.81
N ASP A 243 3.07 12.98 -6.94
CA ASP A 243 3.38 13.69 -8.19
C ASP A 243 2.09 13.91 -8.99
N PRO A 244 1.57 15.14 -9.13
CA PRO A 244 0.35 15.41 -9.88
C PRO A 244 0.38 14.91 -11.32
N ALA A 245 1.55 14.91 -11.97
CA ALA A 245 1.72 14.43 -13.34
C ALA A 245 1.51 12.90 -13.48
N GLN A 246 1.62 12.18 -12.38
CA GLN A 246 1.39 10.73 -12.31
C GLN A 246 0.02 10.38 -11.72
N CYS A 247 -0.79 11.40 -11.40
CA CYS A 247 -2.13 11.20 -10.85
C CYS A 247 -3.21 11.31 -11.94
N ILE A 248 -4.35 10.71 -11.65
CA ILE A 248 -5.56 10.81 -12.48
C ILE A 248 -6.78 11.02 -11.60
N LEU A 249 -7.77 11.78 -12.09
CA LEU A 249 -9.03 12.01 -11.38
C LEU A 249 -10.22 11.56 -12.22
N PHE A 250 -11.18 10.93 -11.57
CA PHE A 250 -12.47 10.51 -12.13
C PHE A 250 -13.61 11.17 -11.36
N GLY A 251 -14.51 11.85 -12.07
CA GLY A 251 -15.70 12.47 -11.48
C GLY A 251 -16.82 12.60 -12.49
N ASP A 252 -18.07 12.64 -12.06
CA ASP A 252 -19.24 12.73 -12.96
C ASP A 252 -19.63 14.17 -13.29
N LYS A 253 -19.10 15.16 -12.57
CA LYS A 253 -19.41 16.57 -12.76
C LYS A 253 -18.22 17.39 -13.26
N LEU A 254 -18.51 18.47 -13.97
CA LEU A 254 -17.47 19.40 -14.46
C LEU A 254 -16.61 19.98 -13.33
N TRP A 255 -17.19 20.25 -12.17
CA TRP A 255 -16.41 20.80 -11.03
C TRP A 255 -15.40 19.79 -10.46
N ASP A 256 -15.54 18.49 -10.71
CA ASP A 256 -14.54 17.50 -10.34
C ASP A 256 -13.32 17.61 -11.25
N VAL A 257 -13.58 17.72 -12.55
CA VAL A 257 -12.57 17.92 -13.60
C VAL A 257 -11.81 19.22 -13.35
N GLU A 258 -12.52 20.32 -13.13
CA GLU A 258 -11.92 21.62 -12.85
C GLU A 258 -11.02 21.62 -11.60
N ALA A 259 -11.45 20.90 -10.53
CA ALA A 259 -10.64 20.77 -9.31
C ALA A 259 -9.32 20.03 -9.56
N GLY A 260 -9.36 18.94 -10.33
CA GLY A 260 -8.16 18.19 -10.69
C GLY A 260 -7.22 18.95 -11.62
N GLU A 261 -7.76 19.64 -12.62
CA GLU A 261 -6.98 20.48 -13.56
C GLU A 261 -6.26 21.63 -12.85
N LYS A 262 -6.88 22.24 -11.84
CA LYS A 262 -6.23 23.27 -10.98
C LYS A 262 -4.99 22.73 -10.26
N CYS A 263 -4.94 21.41 -10.00
CA CYS A 263 -3.79 20.73 -9.39
C CYS A 263 -2.81 20.14 -10.42
N GLY A 264 -3.04 20.32 -11.73
CA GLY A 264 -2.22 19.72 -12.77
C GLY A 264 -2.43 18.22 -12.96
N ILE A 265 -3.57 17.69 -12.52
CA ILE A 265 -3.94 16.28 -12.61
C ILE A 265 -4.75 16.03 -13.88
N CYS A 266 -4.41 14.96 -14.63
CA CYS A 266 -5.24 14.48 -15.72
C CYS A 266 -6.62 14.07 -15.20
N SER A 267 -7.67 14.77 -15.63
CA SER A 267 -9.02 14.60 -15.09
C SER A 267 -10.00 14.12 -16.17
N ILE A 268 -10.79 13.12 -15.83
CA ILE A 268 -11.73 12.48 -16.75
C ILE A 268 -13.14 12.62 -16.18
N GLN A 269 -14.01 13.23 -17.00
CA GLN A 269 -15.44 13.19 -16.70
C GLN A 269 -15.99 11.81 -17.07
N VAL A 270 -16.49 11.08 -16.07
CA VAL A 270 -17.22 9.84 -16.31
C VAL A 270 -18.70 10.17 -16.51
N ASN A 271 -19.29 9.69 -17.58
CA ASN A 271 -20.74 9.79 -17.74
C ASN A 271 -21.37 8.81 -16.75
N GLY A 272 -22.17 9.33 -15.84
CA GLY A 272 -22.99 8.48 -14.97
C GLY A 272 -23.71 7.46 -15.82
N ILE A 273 -23.57 6.19 -15.50
CA ILE A 273 -24.37 5.13 -16.12
C ILE A 273 -25.77 5.32 -15.51
N GLU A 274 -26.70 5.83 -16.34
CA GLU A 274 -28.12 5.85 -16.01
C GLU A 274 -28.68 4.43 -15.83
#